data_63d30cd7b09b93a0d75b9cf38eeb7647
#
_entry.id   63d30cd7b09b93a0d75b9cf38eeb7647
#
_cell.length_a   1.000
_cell.length_b   1.000
_cell.length_c   1.000
_cell.angle_alpha   90.00
_cell.angle_beta   90.00
_cell.angle_gamma   90.00
#
_symmetry.space_group_name_H-M   'P 1'
#
loop_
_entity.id
_entity.type
_entity.pdbx_description
1 polymer ?
#
loop_
_entity_poly.entity_id
_entity_poly.type
_entity_poly.pdbx_seq_one_letter_code
_entity_poly.pdbx_strand_id
1 'polypeptide(L)'
;MLYMDAQTQVKVRIGVVNFFNATPLIEGISTIEGVELVPKVPSELVGCLERDEVDIALASSIDYQRCDITLGIIPVGVLSSDGESLTVKLCSRIPFEKITEVHCDSDSHTSVALLQIIMKEVFGIEPKLVDSDIRSLCTCNSEWPETVLIIGDKVITSGCETEYEYSLDLGKAWKEQYSLPFVFATWFAREDVACSTLEFASVILTRQLACNAQRIEQVVSSNASGRGWPTELALDYVTKHMYYKCTPSHIESLQL
;
A
#
# COMPACT_ATOMS: atom_id res chain seq x y z
N MET A 1 -36.39 31.57 21.37
CA MET A 1 -34.96 31.64 21.12
C MET A 1 -34.44 30.24 21.38
N LEU A 2 -34.50 29.39 20.34
CA LEU A 2 -34.04 27.99 20.40
C LEU A 2 -32.51 28.01 20.30
N TYR A 3 -31.84 27.56 21.36
CA TYR A 3 -30.42 27.24 21.31
C TYR A 3 -30.26 26.10 20.31
N MET A 4 -29.69 26.38 19.16
CA MET A 4 -29.08 25.33 18.32
C MET A 4 -27.92 24.78 19.13
N ASP A 5 -28.07 23.55 19.62
CA ASP A 5 -26.95 22.76 20.14
C ASP A 5 -25.84 22.77 19.08
N ALA A 6 -24.64 23.11 19.51
CA ALA A 6 -23.44 22.95 18.69
C ALA A 6 -23.39 21.46 18.32
N GLN A 7 -23.78 21.14 17.08
CA GLN A 7 -23.60 19.82 16.52
C GLN A 7 -22.11 19.50 16.70
N THR A 8 -21.83 18.52 17.51
CA THR A 8 -20.47 17.97 17.67
C THR A 8 -20.06 17.50 16.28
N GLN A 9 -19.22 18.30 15.63
CA GLN A 9 -18.74 18.02 14.28
C GLN A 9 -17.97 16.71 14.34
N VAL A 10 -18.42 15.69 13.60
CA VAL A 10 -17.74 14.39 13.53
C VAL A 10 -16.34 14.67 12.97
N LYS A 11 -15.33 14.43 13.79
CA LYS A 11 -13.94 14.49 13.36
C LYS A 11 -13.46 13.06 13.18
N VAL A 12 -12.95 12.72 11.98
CA VAL A 12 -12.38 11.42 11.71
C VAL A 12 -10.89 11.56 11.38
N ARG A 13 -10.05 10.77 12.04
CA ARG A 13 -8.60 10.66 11.79
C ARG A 13 -8.37 9.47 10.88
N ILE A 14 -7.82 9.73 9.69
CA ILE A 14 -7.63 8.71 8.66
C ILE A 14 -6.14 8.51 8.41
N GLY A 15 -5.61 7.35 8.79
CA GLY A 15 -4.26 6.93 8.47
C GLY A 15 -4.13 6.56 7.00
N VAL A 16 -3.14 7.12 6.31
CA VAL A 16 -2.97 6.91 4.87
C VAL A 16 -1.54 6.58 4.50
N VAL A 17 -1.40 5.74 3.49
CA VAL A 17 -0.10 5.40 2.92
C VAL A 17 0.51 6.61 2.20
N ASN A 18 1.76 6.92 2.50
CA ASN A 18 2.48 8.03 1.89
C ASN A 18 3.30 7.61 0.64
N PHE A 19 2.75 6.72 -0.20
CA PHE A 19 3.29 6.37 -1.51
C PHE A 19 2.38 6.86 -2.63
N PHE A 20 2.93 6.98 -3.83
CA PHE A 20 2.18 7.49 -4.99
C PHE A 20 0.94 6.63 -5.32
N ASN A 21 1.00 5.32 -5.09
CA ASN A 21 -0.11 4.40 -5.32
C ASN A 21 -1.39 4.74 -4.54
N ALA A 22 -1.28 5.38 -3.38
CA ALA A 22 -2.45 5.77 -2.59
C ALA A 22 -3.12 7.06 -3.09
N THR A 23 -2.45 7.85 -3.94
CA THR A 23 -2.95 9.16 -4.38
C THR A 23 -4.36 9.12 -4.96
N PRO A 24 -4.77 8.14 -5.81
CA PRO A 24 -6.13 8.06 -6.30
C PRO A 24 -7.20 7.82 -5.23
N LEU A 25 -6.83 7.22 -4.10
CA LEU A 25 -7.73 6.99 -2.97
C LEU A 25 -7.90 8.23 -2.09
N ILE A 26 -6.85 9.06 -1.96
CA ILE A 26 -6.76 10.06 -0.88
C ILE A 26 -6.72 11.51 -1.36
N GLU A 27 -6.43 11.77 -2.65
CA GLU A 27 -6.32 13.14 -3.17
C GLU A 27 -7.59 13.95 -2.91
N GLY A 28 -7.42 15.11 -2.25
CA GLY A 28 -8.52 16.02 -1.89
C GLY A 28 -9.26 15.70 -0.59
N ILE A 29 -9.01 14.56 0.07
CA ILE A 29 -9.69 14.22 1.35
C ILE A 29 -9.32 15.23 2.45
N SER A 30 -8.08 15.71 2.49
CA SER A 30 -7.62 16.68 3.49
C SER A 30 -8.35 18.03 3.45
N THR A 31 -9.08 18.33 2.37
CA THR A 31 -9.88 19.57 2.25
C THR A 31 -11.29 19.41 2.78
N ILE A 32 -11.69 18.22 3.18
CA ILE A 32 -13.03 17.93 3.67
C ILE A 32 -13.10 18.29 5.16
N GLU A 33 -14.08 19.12 5.51
CA GLU A 33 -14.31 19.52 6.90
C GLU A 33 -14.60 18.29 7.79
N GLY A 34 -13.98 18.25 8.96
CA GLY A 34 -14.10 17.11 9.88
C GLY A 34 -13.19 15.93 9.59
N VAL A 35 -12.27 16.03 8.62
CA VAL A 35 -11.29 15.00 8.31
C VAL A 35 -9.88 15.46 8.64
N GLU A 36 -9.13 14.58 9.29
CA GLU A 36 -7.69 14.72 9.51
C GLU A 36 -6.95 13.54 8.87
N LEU A 37 -6.02 13.81 7.95
CA LEU A 37 -5.16 12.78 7.37
C LEU A 37 -3.87 12.65 8.17
N VAL A 38 -3.50 11.40 8.44
CA VAL A 38 -2.25 11.03 9.12
C VAL A 38 -1.41 10.18 8.16
N PRO A 39 -0.48 10.80 7.40
CA PRO A 39 0.35 10.08 6.44
C PRO A 39 1.47 9.30 7.16
N LYS A 40 1.60 8.02 6.84
CA LYS A 40 2.59 7.09 7.39
C LYS A 40 3.07 6.11 6.33
N VAL A 41 4.12 5.35 6.64
CA VAL A 41 4.45 4.14 5.86
C VAL A 41 3.47 3.02 6.20
N PRO A 42 3.21 2.07 5.26
CA PRO A 42 2.21 1.02 5.48
C PRO A 42 2.39 0.23 6.78
N SER A 43 3.62 -0.09 7.16
CA SER A 43 3.96 -0.88 8.35
C SER A 43 3.65 -0.19 9.69
N GLU A 44 3.49 1.14 9.72
CA GLU A 44 3.18 1.88 10.94
C GLU A 44 1.67 2.02 11.20
N LEU A 45 0.83 1.86 10.17
CA LEU A 45 -0.58 2.26 10.21
C LEU A 45 -1.44 1.43 11.14
N VAL A 46 -1.19 0.12 11.27
CA VAL A 46 -1.91 -0.72 12.24
C VAL A 46 -1.54 -0.32 13.66
N GLY A 47 -0.25 -0.06 13.94
CA GLY A 47 0.16 0.48 15.24
C GLY A 47 -0.52 1.82 15.59
N CYS A 48 -0.83 2.66 14.60
CA CYS A 48 -1.62 3.88 14.83
C CYS A 48 -3.07 3.57 15.23
N LEU A 49 -3.68 2.52 14.66
CA LEU A 49 -5.00 2.03 15.10
C LEU A 49 -4.95 1.50 16.52
N GLU A 50 -3.95 0.68 16.85
CA GLU A 50 -3.77 0.10 18.19
C GLU A 50 -3.59 1.17 19.29
N ARG A 51 -2.88 2.25 18.98
CA ARG A 51 -2.63 3.36 19.92
C ARG A 51 -3.70 4.46 19.89
N ASP A 52 -4.81 4.24 19.18
CA ASP A 52 -5.87 5.25 19.03
C ASP A 52 -5.38 6.60 18.45
N GLU A 53 -4.39 6.56 17.58
CA GLU A 53 -3.89 7.74 16.87
C GLU A 53 -4.74 8.04 15.63
N VAL A 54 -5.37 7.02 15.04
CA VAL A 54 -6.29 7.11 13.91
C VAL A 54 -7.54 6.24 14.13
N ASP A 55 -8.65 6.63 13.53
CA ASP A 55 -9.93 5.91 13.62
C ASP A 55 -10.05 4.85 12.52
N ILE A 56 -9.48 5.14 11.35
CA ILE A 56 -9.47 4.32 10.15
C ILE A 56 -8.09 4.42 9.51
N ALA A 57 -7.60 3.33 8.92
CA ALA A 57 -6.32 3.34 8.23
C ALA A 57 -6.34 2.50 6.95
N LEU A 58 -5.64 2.99 5.90
CA LEU A 58 -5.27 2.22 4.73
C LEU A 58 -4.00 1.44 5.05
N ALA A 59 -4.13 0.27 5.65
CA ALA A 59 -2.98 -0.46 6.19
C ALA A 59 -2.71 -1.76 5.42
N SER A 60 -1.53 -2.31 5.64
CA SER A 60 -1.07 -3.59 5.08
C SER A 60 -2.07 -4.72 5.34
N SER A 61 -2.46 -5.46 4.32
CA SER A 61 -3.48 -6.51 4.43
C SER A 61 -3.10 -7.61 5.42
N ILE A 62 -1.82 -8.01 5.48
CA ILE A 62 -1.33 -9.04 6.39
C ILE A 62 -1.43 -8.64 7.87
N ASP A 63 -1.44 -7.35 8.17
CA ASP A 63 -1.49 -6.87 9.55
C ASP A 63 -2.83 -7.17 10.23
N TYR A 64 -3.90 -7.39 9.43
CA TYR A 64 -5.17 -7.91 9.95
C TYR A 64 -5.03 -9.22 10.74
N GLN A 65 -4.09 -10.07 10.33
CA GLN A 65 -3.82 -11.34 11.00
C GLN A 65 -2.79 -11.24 12.13
N ARG A 66 -2.08 -10.12 12.23
CA ARG A 66 -0.91 -9.95 13.11
C ARG A 66 -1.13 -8.97 14.25
N CYS A 67 -2.18 -8.14 14.18
CA CYS A 67 -2.46 -7.16 15.22
C CYS A 67 -3.13 -7.79 16.44
N ASP A 68 -2.94 -7.14 17.59
CA ASP A 68 -3.49 -7.58 18.89
C ASP A 68 -4.93 -7.10 19.13
N ILE A 69 -5.49 -6.31 18.21
CA ILE A 69 -6.84 -5.76 18.30
C ILE A 69 -7.77 -6.32 17.22
N THR A 70 -9.07 -6.30 17.49
CA THR A 70 -10.07 -6.66 16.47
C THR A 70 -10.24 -5.52 15.49
N LEU A 71 -10.00 -5.81 14.20
CA LEU A 71 -10.18 -4.88 13.10
C LEU A 71 -11.38 -5.26 12.23
N GLY A 72 -12.15 -4.28 11.80
CA GLY A 72 -13.13 -4.42 10.75
C GLY A 72 -12.59 -3.93 9.40
N ILE A 73 -12.89 -4.65 8.32
CA ILE A 73 -12.58 -4.20 6.95
C ILE A 73 -13.69 -3.27 6.47
N ILE A 74 -13.30 -2.11 5.96
CA ILE A 74 -14.22 -1.17 5.30
C ILE A 74 -14.06 -1.34 3.78
N PRO A 75 -15.05 -1.93 3.07
CA PRO A 75 -14.89 -2.33 1.67
C PRO A 75 -15.10 -1.17 0.69
N VAL A 76 -14.47 -0.02 0.95
CA VAL A 76 -14.62 1.20 0.13
C VAL A 76 -13.48 1.41 -0.86
N GLY A 77 -12.43 0.60 -0.80
CA GLY A 77 -11.30 0.66 -1.70
C GLY A 77 -10.16 -0.25 -1.25
N VAL A 78 -9.26 -0.55 -2.17
CA VAL A 78 -8.07 -1.39 -1.94
C VAL A 78 -6.88 -0.81 -2.69
N LEU A 79 -5.67 -1.16 -2.26
CA LEU A 79 -4.46 -1.09 -3.09
C LEU A 79 -4.14 -2.50 -3.55
N SER A 80 -4.31 -2.77 -4.82
CA SER A 80 -4.10 -4.10 -5.39
C SER A 80 -3.51 -4.06 -6.79
N SER A 81 -2.94 -5.18 -7.25
CA SER A 81 -2.57 -5.40 -8.66
C SER A 81 -3.19 -6.69 -9.15
N ASP A 82 -3.56 -6.74 -10.44
CA ASP A 82 -4.04 -7.95 -11.11
C ASP A 82 -3.03 -8.36 -12.19
N GLY A 83 -1.82 -8.69 -11.75
CA GLY A 83 -0.64 -8.91 -12.57
C GLY A 83 0.53 -8.05 -12.09
N GLU A 84 1.29 -7.47 -13.01
CA GLU A 84 2.46 -6.66 -12.69
C GLU A 84 2.11 -5.47 -11.79
N SER A 85 2.79 -5.40 -10.64
CA SER A 85 2.61 -4.32 -9.65
C SER A 85 3.48 -3.09 -9.94
N LEU A 86 4.51 -3.24 -10.76
CA LEU A 86 5.54 -2.26 -11.11
C LEU A 86 6.42 -1.84 -9.93
N THR A 87 5.91 -1.79 -8.72
CA THR A 87 6.54 -1.19 -7.55
C THR A 87 6.74 -2.14 -6.36
N VAL A 88 6.67 -3.44 -6.57
CA VAL A 88 7.02 -4.45 -5.56
C VAL A 88 7.91 -5.49 -6.23
N LYS A 89 9.23 -5.34 -6.09
CA LYS A 89 10.21 -6.12 -6.84
C LYS A 89 11.25 -6.77 -5.96
N LEU A 90 11.51 -8.06 -6.23
CA LEU A 90 12.72 -8.73 -5.79
C LEU A 90 13.78 -8.54 -6.87
N CYS A 91 14.88 -7.88 -6.52
CA CYS A 91 16.03 -7.71 -7.38
C CYS A 91 17.20 -8.55 -6.86
N SER A 92 17.94 -9.23 -7.76
CA SER A 92 19.01 -10.17 -7.40
C SER A 92 20.16 -10.14 -8.41
N ARG A 93 21.39 -10.27 -7.91
CA ARG A 93 22.59 -10.48 -8.73
C ARG A 93 22.84 -11.96 -9.02
N ILE A 94 22.09 -12.87 -8.37
CA ILE A 94 22.18 -14.32 -8.53
C ILE A 94 20.83 -14.90 -8.92
N PRO A 95 20.75 -16.09 -9.55
CA PRO A 95 19.50 -16.77 -9.84
C PRO A 95 18.64 -16.96 -8.60
N PHE A 96 17.31 -16.80 -8.73
CA PHE A 96 16.39 -16.80 -7.59
C PHE A 96 16.45 -18.08 -6.77
N GLU A 97 16.68 -19.24 -7.39
CA GLU A 97 16.78 -20.53 -6.71
C GLU A 97 18.03 -20.67 -5.82
N LYS A 98 18.99 -19.75 -5.97
CA LYS A 98 20.25 -19.74 -5.19
C LYS A 98 20.24 -18.72 -4.06
N ILE A 99 19.18 -17.96 -3.92
CA ILE A 99 19.07 -16.93 -2.89
C ILE A 99 19.02 -17.58 -1.51
N THR A 100 19.89 -17.14 -0.62
CA THR A 100 19.95 -17.58 0.78
C THR A 100 19.56 -16.49 1.77
N GLU A 101 19.64 -15.23 1.36
CA GLU A 101 19.29 -14.06 2.18
C GLU A 101 18.67 -12.97 1.29
N VAL A 102 17.67 -12.24 1.77
CA VAL A 102 17.08 -11.08 1.10
C VAL A 102 17.02 -9.91 2.07
N HIS A 103 17.57 -8.78 1.66
CA HIS A 103 17.40 -7.50 2.34
C HIS A 103 16.03 -6.92 1.99
N CYS A 104 15.15 -6.82 2.98
CA CYS A 104 13.76 -6.44 2.81
C CYS A 104 13.52 -5.00 3.22
N ASP A 105 12.81 -4.28 2.36
CA ASP A 105 12.28 -2.97 2.70
C ASP A 105 11.26 -3.07 3.83
N SER A 106 11.55 -2.47 4.97
CA SER A 106 10.71 -2.53 6.18
C SER A 106 9.44 -1.68 6.10
N ASP A 107 9.26 -0.91 5.04
CA ASP A 107 8.07 -0.04 4.90
C ASP A 107 6.75 -0.81 4.67
N SER A 108 6.80 -2.12 4.30
CA SER A 108 5.58 -2.91 4.03
C SER A 108 5.68 -4.37 4.49
N HIS A 109 4.91 -4.71 5.50
CA HIS A 109 4.76 -6.09 5.98
C HIS A 109 4.14 -7.02 4.94
N THR A 110 3.14 -6.55 4.17
CA THR A 110 2.47 -7.35 3.13
C THR A 110 3.44 -7.77 2.02
N SER A 111 4.32 -6.86 1.59
CA SER A 111 5.29 -7.18 0.52
C SER A 111 6.32 -8.21 0.98
N VAL A 112 6.73 -8.16 2.24
CA VAL A 112 7.62 -9.17 2.85
C VAL A 112 6.93 -10.53 2.95
N ALA A 113 5.66 -10.56 3.37
CA ALA A 113 4.89 -11.81 3.40
C ALA A 113 4.69 -12.38 1.99
N LEU A 114 4.38 -11.54 1.00
CA LEU A 114 4.27 -11.94 -0.40
C LEU A 114 5.57 -12.55 -0.92
N LEU A 115 6.72 -11.92 -0.61
CA LEU A 115 8.03 -12.47 -0.95
C LEU A 115 8.21 -13.88 -0.38
N GLN A 116 7.91 -14.08 0.90
CA GLN A 116 8.04 -15.42 1.54
C GLN A 116 7.20 -16.47 0.83
N ILE A 117 5.95 -16.14 0.51
CA ILE A 117 5.05 -17.05 -0.20
C ILE A 117 5.61 -17.38 -1.58
N ILE A 118 6.01 -16.39 -2.37
CA ILE A 118 6.55 -16.61 -3.73
C ILE A 118 7.86 -17.39 -3.70
N MET A 119 8.78 -17.08 -2.79
CA MET A 119 10.05 -17.82 -2.68
C MET A 119 9.82 -19.30 -2.33
N LYS A 120 8.86 -19.58 -1.47
CA LYS A 120 8.51 -20.93 -1.07
C LYS A 120 7.75 -21.69 -2.16
N GLU A 121 6.65 -21.11 -2.67
CA GLU A 121 5.73 -21.82 -3.55
C GLU A 121 6.23 -21.92 -5.01
N VAL A 122 6.98 -20.92 -5.48
CA VAL A 122 7.48 -20.89 -6.87
C VAL A 122 8.91 -21.44 -6.97
N PHE A 123 9.78 -21.08 -6.02
CA PHE A 123 11.21 -21.45 -6.09
C PHE A 123 11.60 -22.59 -5.12
N GLY A 124 10.70 -22.97 -4.20
CA GLY A 124 10.95 -24.07 -3.24
C GLY A 124 12.01 -23.75 -2.19
N ILE A 125 12.28 -22.47 -1.91
CA ILE A 125 13.29 -22.02 -0.95
C ILE A 125 12.71 -21.07 0.10
N GLU A 126 13.33 -21.03 1.27
CA GLU A 126 13.01 -20.13 2.38
C GLU A 126 14.25 -19.32 2.77
N PRO A 127 14.55 -18.22 2.07
CA PRO A 127 15.73 -17.41 2.36
C PRO A 127 15.59 -16.69 3.70
N LYS A 128 16.71 -16.39 4.33
CA LYS A 128 16.76 -15.51 5.50
C LYS A 128 16.35 -14.10 5.09
N LEU A 129 15.40 -13.50 5.80
CA LEU A 129 14.99 -12.11 5.60
C LEU A 129 15.73 -11.19 6.57
N VAL A 130 16.24 -10.08 6.06
CA VAL A 130 16.96 -9.07 6.81
C VAL A 130 16.26 -7.73 6.63
N ASP A 131 15.73 -7.17 7.71
CA ASP A 131 15.14 -5.83 7.67
C ASP A 131 16.21 -4.80 7.30
N SER A 132 15.90 -3.96 6.33
CA SER A 132 16.87 -3.01 5.79
C SER A 132 16.22 -1.66 5.51
N ASP A 133 16.92 -0.59 5.89
CA ASP A 133 16.53 0.77 5.56
C ASP A 133 16.90 1.09 4.10
N ILE A 134 16.03 0.69 3.18
CA ILE A 134 16.23 0.91 1.75
C ILE A 134 16.24 2.40 1.39
N ARG A 135 15.56 3.27 2.18
CA ARG A 135 15.61 4.74 1.93
C ARG A 135 17.02 5.29 2.09
N SER A 136 17.74 4.84 3.11
CA SER A 136 19.13 5.22 3.30
C SER A 136 20.02 4.72 2.16
N LEU A 137 19.79 3.51 1.64
CA LEU A 137 20.52 3.01 0.47
C LEU A 137 20.26 3.84 -0.79
N CYS A 138 19.03 4.31 -1.01
CA CYS A 138 18.68 5.17 -2.14
C CYS A 138 19.38 6.55 -2.11
N THR A 139 19.73 7.04 -0.92
CA THR A 139 20.30 8.39 -0.74
C THR A 139 21.81 8.41 -0.54
N CYS A 140 22.37 7.33 -0.03
CA CYS A 140 23.80 7.17 0.19
C CYS A 140 24.42 6.40 -1.00
N ASN A 141 25.60 6.80 -1.44
CA ASN A 141 26.40 6.02 -2.41
C ASN A 141 26.90 4.68 -1.80
N SER A 142 26.02 3.98 -1.08
CA SER A 142 26.29 2.70 -0.47
C SER A 142 26.15 1.59 -1.50
N GLU A 143 26.93 0.54 -1.36
CA GLU A 143 26.79 -0.64 -2.20
C GLU A 143 25.46 -1.34 -1.90
N TRP A 144 24.68 -1.60 -2.96
CA TRP A 144 23.44 -2.35 -2.85
C TRP A 144 23.72 -3.82 -2.51
N PRO A 145 22.90 -4.44 -1.63
CA PRO A 145 23.06 -5.85 -1.27
C PRO A 145 22.91 -6.77 -2.50
N GLU A 146 23.36 -8.02 -2.39
CA GLU A 146 23.29 -9.01 -3.47
C GLU A 146 21.83 -9.29 -3.90
N THR A 147 20.91 -9.25 -2.91
CA THR A 147 19.46 -9.47 -3.12
C THR A 147 18.66 -8.49 -2.29
N VAL A 148 17.64 -7.87 -2.88
CA VAL A 148 16.82 -6.86 -2.22
C VAL A 148 15.36 -6.94 -2.64
N LEU A 149 14.47 -6.87 -1.67
CA LEU A 149 13.07 -6.52 -1.88
C LEU A 149 12.93 -5.02 -1.76
N ILE A 150 12.55 -4.36 -2.84
CA ILE A 150 12.30 -2.90 -2.88
C ILE A 150 10.84 -2.62 -3.19
N ILE A 151 10.27 -1.59 -2.54
CA ILE A 151 8.84 -1.28 -2.67
C ILE A 151 8.56 0.21 -2.86
N GLY A 152 7.38 0.47 -3.42
CA GLY A 152 6.82 1.80 -3.57
C GLY A 152 7.61 2.69 -4.53
N ASP A 153 7.55 3.99 -4.30
CA ASP A 153 8.16 5.01 -5.17
C ASP A 153 9.67 4.80 -5.37
N LYS A 154 10.34 4.16 -4.40
CA LYS A 154 11.78 3.85 -4.45
C LYS A 154 12.18 2.99 -5.64
N VAL A 155 11.31 2.08 -6.10
CA VAL A 155 11.55 1.25 -7.29
C VAL A 155 11.81 2.13 -8.51
N ILE A 156 11.03 3.20 -8.64
CA ILE A 156 11.11 4.11 -9.79
C ILE A 156 12.19 5.17 -9.60
N THR A 157 12.27 5.73 -8.40
CA THR A 157 13.11 6.92 -8.15
C THR A 157 14.57 6.62 -7.86
N SER A 158 14.89 5.40 -7.40
CA SER A 158 16.29 5.02 -7.10
C SER A 158 17.08 4.58 -8.31
N GLY A 159 16.40 4.05 -9.35
CA GLY A 159 17.07 3.43 -10.51
C GLY A 159 17.83 2.14 -10.17
N CYS A 160 17.69 1.59 -8.95
CA CYS A 160 18.47 0.46 -8.47
C CYS A 160 18.26 -0.82 -9.29
N GLU A 161 17.13 -0.97 -9.97
CA GLU A 161 16.83 -2.17 -10.77
C GLU A 161 17.91 -2.43 -11.84
N THR A 162 18.56 -1.38 -12.35
CA THR A 162 19.64 -1.51 -13.35
C THR A 162 20.93 -2.11 -12.79
N GLU A 163 21.07 -2.20 -11.47
CA GLU A 163 22.22 -2.79 -10.77
C GLU A 163 22.13 -4.31 -10.66
N TYR A 164 20.99 -4.91 -11.05
CA TYR A 164 20.70 -6.32 -10.86
C TYR A 164 20.47 -7.06 -12.18
N GLU A 165 20.97 -8.30 -12.23
CA GLU A 165 20.78 -9.18 -13.40
C GLU A 165 19.38 -9.77 -13.44
N TYR A 166 18.78 -10.01 -12.27
CA TYR A 166 17.46 -10.64 -12.13
C TYR A 166 16.50 -9.70 -11.42
N SER A 167 15.29 -9.55 -11.98
CA SER A 167 14.20 -8.77 -11.38
C SER A 167 12.91 -9.56 -11.49
N LEU A 168 12.19 -9.69 -10.37
CA LEU A 168 10.89 -10.37 -10.28
C LEU A 168 9.87 -9.42 -9.69
N ASP A 169 8.81 -9.14 -10.44
CA ASP A 169 7.63 -8.43 -9.92
C ASP A 169 6.76 -9.43 -9.13
N LEU A 170 6.57 -9.15 -7.85
CA LEU A 170 5.86 -10.07 -6.96
C LEU A 170 4.35 -10.10 -7.21
N GLY A 171 3.75 -9.00 -7.67
CA GLY A 171 2.33 -8.98 -8.07
C GLY A 171 2.07 -9.87 -9.28
N LYS A 172 2.98 -9.83 -10.28
CA LYS A 172 2.94 -10.71 -11.45
C LYS A 172 3.12 -12.18 -11.04
N ALA A 173 4.11 -12.48 -10.20
CA ALA A 173 4.35 -13.84 -9.73
C ALA A 173 3.14 -14.41 -8.97
N TRP A 174 2.49 -13.61 -8.13
CA TRP A 174 1.25 -14.00 -7.46
C TRP A 174 0.14 -14.31 -8.45
N LYS A 175 -0.08 -13.44 -9.44
CA LYS A 175 -1.12 -13.65 -10.47
C LYS A 175 -0.89 -14.92 -11.28
N GLU A 176 0.35 -15.21 -11.63
CA GLU A 176 0.73 -16.43 -12.36
C GLU A 176 0.49 -17.69 -11.51
N GLN A 177 0.76 -17.63 -10.21
CA GLN A 177 0.61 -18.75 -9.29
C GLN A 177 -0.86 -19.03 -8.90
N TYR A 178 -1.64 -17.99 -8.59
CA TYR A 178 -2.97 -18.14 -7.98
C TYR A 178 -4.12 -17.71 -8.88
N SER A 179 -3.86 -17.05 -10.01
CA SER A 179 -4.85 -16.48 -10.93
C SER A 179 -5.76 -15.40 -10.30
N LEU A 180 -5.40 -14.89 -9.13
CA LEU A 180 -6.11 -13.87 -8.36
C LEU A 180 -5.34 -12.55 -8.33
N PRO A 181 -6.01 -11.38 -8.12
CA PRO A 181 -5.31 -10.13 -7.83
C PRO A 181 -4.64 -10.21 -6.46
N PHE A 182 -3.53 -9.51 -6.27
CA PHE A 182 -2.92 -9.39 -4.94
C PHE A 182 -3.34 -8.08 -4.26
N VAL A 183 -3.75 -8.16 -2.99
CA VAL A 183 -4.19 -6.99 -2.20
C VAL A 183 -3.08 -6.59 -1.25
N PHE A 184 -2.43 -5.45 -1.51
CA PHE A 184 -1.35 -4.91 -0.69
C PHE A 184 -1.85 -4.23 0.58
N ALA A 185 -2.94 -3.45 0.45
CA ALA A 185 -3.54 -2.72 1.56
C ALA A 185 -5.05 -2.57 1.37
N THR A 186 -5.77 -2.47 2.47
CA THR A 186 -7.20 -2.15 2.51
C THR A 186 -7.51 -1.25 3.69
N TRP A 187 -8.75 -0.73 3.74
CA TRP A 187 -9.18 0.12 4.82
C TRP A 187 -9.62 -0.71 6.03
N PHE A 188 -9.00 -0.43 7.17
CA PHE A 188 -9.34 -1.03 8.46
C PHE A 188 -9.83 0.04 9.43
N ALA A 189 -10.72 -0.37 10.32
CA ALA A 189 -11.09 0.38 11.51
C ALA A 189 -11.09 -0.55 12.72
N ARG A 190 -10.91 0.01 13.92
CA ARG A 190 -11.15 -0.72 15.16
C ARG A 190 -12.64 -1.01 15.32
N GLU A 191 -12.97 -2.11 15.96
CA GLU A 191 -14.37 -2.54 16.20
C GLU A 191 -15.15 -1.54 17.09
N ASP A 192 -14.46 -0.80 17.96
CA ASP A 192 -15.05 0.17 18.90
C ASP A 192 -15.27 1.58 18.30
N VAL A 193 -14.90 1.81 17.04
CA VAL A 193 -15.16 3.09 16.37
C VAL A 193 -16.66 3.28 16.17
N ALA A 194 -17.16 4.46 16.53
CA ALA A 194 -18.59 4.77 16.43
C ALA A 194 -19.14 4.59 15.01
N CYS A 195 -20.33 3.97 14.89
CA CYS A 195 -20.97 3.74 13.59
C CYS A 195 -21.09 5.01 12.73
N SER A 196 -21.40 6.14 13.37
CA SER A 196 -21.50 7.44 12.67
C SER A 196 -20.16 7.90 12.05
N THR A 197 -19.04 7.59 12.71
CA THR A 197 -17.69 7.87 12.19
C THR A 197 -17.37 6.96 11.01
N LEU A 198 -17.72 5.67 11.10
CA LEU A 198 -17.53 4.70 10.01
C LEU A 198 -18.38 5.04 8.79
N GLU A 199 -19.65 5.41 9.00
CA GLU A 199 -20.54 5.83 7.92
C GLU A 199 -20.03 7.09 7.22
N PHE A 200 -19.65 8.12 7.99
CA PHE A 200 -19.09 9.35 7.46
C PHE A 200 -17.82 9.09 6.63
N ALA A 201 -16.88 8.33 7.17
CA ALA A 201 -15.66 7.98 6.47
C ALA A 201 -15.93 7.15 5.21
N SER A 202 -16.81 6.14 5.28
CA SER A 202 -17.16 5.31 4.12
C SER A 202 -17.75 6.12 2.98
N VAL A 203 -18.61 7.09 3.28
CA VAL A 203 -19.20 8.01 2.29
C VAL A 203 -18.11 8.87 1.66
N ILE A 204 -17.22 9.46 2.47
CA ILE A 204 -16.13 10.33 1.99
C ILE A 204 -15.17 9.52 1.09
N LEU A 205 -14.69 8.37 1.56
CA LEU A 205 -13.73 7.54 0.84
C LEU A 205 -14.31 7.07 -0.49
N THR A 206 -15.55 6.58 -0.49
CA THR A 206 -16.24 6.14 -1.72
C THR A 206 -16.41 7.27 -2.72
N ARG A 207 -16.87 8.43 -2.23
CA ARG A 207 -17.09 9.61 -3.09
C ARG A 207 -15.76 10.12 -3.65
N GLN A 208 -14.71 10.19 -2.83
CA GLN A 208 -13.43 10.72 -3.26
C GLN A 208 -12.75 9.82 -4.28
N LEU A 209 -12.79 8.49 -4.08
CA LEU A 209 -12.31 7.53 -5.08
C LEU A 209 -13.03 7.73 -6.44
N ALA A 210 -14.36 7.86 -6.41
CA ALA A 210 -15.14 8.07 -7.64
C ALA A 210 -14.79 9.41 -8.32
N CYS A 211 -14.64 10.50 -7.55
CA CYS A 211 -14.23 11.81 -8.07
C CYS A 211 -12.81 11.77 -8.66
N ASN A 212 -11.86 11.14 -7.97
CA ASN A 212 -10.47 11.06 -8.44
C ASN A 212 -10.34 10.19 -9.68
N ALA A 213 -11.11 9.11 -9.80
CA ALA A 213 -11.15 8.29 -11.00
C ALA A 213 -11.61 9.06 -12.26
N GLN A 214 -12.54 10.03 -12.10
CA GLN A 214 -13.01 10.86 -13.22
C GLN A 214 -11.99 11.93 -13.66
N ARG A 215 -11.05 12.30 -12.79
CA ARG A 215 -10.02 13.31 -13.04
C ARG A 215 -8.59 12.77 -12.85
N ILE A 216 -8.38 11.50 -13.13
CA ILE A 216 -7.14 10.80 -12.79
C ILE A 216 -5.90 11.45 -13.41
N GLU A 217 -5.99 11.94 -14.64
CA GLU A 217 -4.90 12.66 -15.32
C GLU A 217 -4.50 13.94 -14.55
N GLN A 218 -5.48 14.70 -14.05
CA GLN A 218 -5.22 15.88 -13.23
C GLN A 218 -4.59 15.49 -11.88
N VAL A 219 -5.10 14.45 -11.23
CA VAL A 219 -4.56 13.92 -9.97
C VAL A 219 -3.11 13.53 -10.16
N VAL A 220 -2.79 12.79 -11.22
CA VAL A 220 -1.42 12.37 -11.54
C VAL A 220 -0.53 13.56 -11.83
N SER A 221 -0.93 14.46 -12.74
CA SER A 221 -0.10 15.62 -13.13
C SER A 221 0.24 16.54 -11.95
N SER A 222 -0.66 16.64 -10.97
CA SER A 222 -0.43 17.47 -9.78
C SER A 222 0.50 16.84 -8.75
N ASN A 223 0.65 15.51 -8.76
CA ASN A 223 1.34 14.78 -7.70
C ASN A 223 2.64 14.07 -8.15
N ALA A 224 2.78 13.71 -9.43
CA ALA A 224 3.86 12.86 -9.92
C ALA A 224 5.24 13.52 -9.80
N SER A 225 5.40 14.75 -10.32
CA SER A 225 6.70 15.42 -10.37
C SER A 225 7.27 15.69 -8.97
N GLY A 226 6.43 16.10 -8.01
CA GLY A 226 6.83 16.35 -6.64
C GLY A 226 7.34 15.10 -5.90
N ARG A 227 7.06 13.91 -6.43
CA ARG A 227 7.50 12.60 -5.90
C ARG A 227 8.58 11.94 -6.77
N GLY A 228 9.11 12.64 -7.78
CA GLY A 228 10.15 12.11 -8.67
C GLY A 228 9.64 11.13 -9.73
N TRP A 229 8.32 11.05 -9.96
CA TRP A 229 7.77 10.17 -10.99
C TRP A 229 7.68 10.87 -12.35
N PRO A 230 8.11 10.20 -13.45
CA PRO A 230 7.74 10.63 -14.80
C PRO A 230 6.22 10.57 -14.97
N THR A 231 5.61 11.66 -15.43
CA THR A 231 4.13 11.80 -15.44
C THR A 231 3.43 10.72 -16.26
N GLU A 232 3.97 10.33 -17.41
CA GLU A 232 3.41 9.27 -18.26
C GLU A 232 3.45 7.92 -17.57
N LEU A 233 4.60 7.56 -16.95
CA LEU A 233 4.73 6.32 -16.19
C LEU A 233 3.81 6.32 -14.97
N ALA A 234 3.69 7.44 -14.29
CA ALA A 234 2.79 7.60 -13.15
C ALA A 234 1.32 7.39 -13.55
N LEU A 235 0.90 7.89 -14.73
CA LEU A 235 -0.45 7.68 -15.24
C LEU A 235 -0.68 6.21 -15.60
N ASP A 236 0.25 5.60 -16.31
CA ASP A 236 0.18 4.16 -16.64
C ASP A 236 0.12 3.30 -15.37
N TYR A 237 0.93 3.63 -14.37
CA TYR A 237 0.94 2.93 -13.09
C TYR A 237 -0.42 2.92 -12.42
N VAL A 238 -1.05 4.07 -12.20
CA VAL A 238 -2.33 4.14 -11.49
C VAL A 238 -3.54 3.72 -12.33
N THR A 239 -3.40 3.60 -13.65
CA THR A 239 -4.52 3.24 -14.54
C THR A 239 -4.45 1.82 -15.09
N LYS A 240 -3.24 1.22 -15.17
CA LYS A 240 -3.04 -0.11 -15.78
C LYS A 240 -2.53 -1.16 -14.78
N HIS A 241 -1.69 -0.76 -13.82
CA HIS A 241 -1.06 -1.70 -12.86
C HIS A 241 -1.79 -1.77 -11.53
N MET A 242 -2.36 -0.62 -11.07
CA MET A 242 -3.04 -0.57 -9.79
C MET A 242 -4.56 -0.63 -9.93
N TYR A 243 -5.19 -1.34 -9.01
CA TYR A 243 -6.64 -1.47 -8.88
C TYR A 243 -7.10 -0.97 -7.52
N TYR A 244 -8.18 -0.21 -7.53
CA TYR A 244 -8.66 0.51 -6.33
C TYR A 244 -10.06 0.06 -5.88
N LYS A 245 -10.79 -0.70 -6.70
CA LYS A 245 -12.13 -1.20 -6.36
C LYS A 245 -12.02 -2.59 -5.76
N CYS A 246 -12.61 -2.78 -4.59
CA CYS A 246 -12.76 -4.08 -4.00
C CYS A 246 -13.80 -4.91 -4.79
N THR A 247 -13.42 -6.09 -5.23
CA THR A 247 -14.27 -7.06 -5.95
C THR A 247 -14.29 -8.40 -5.22
N PRO A 248 -15.19 -9.33 -5.55
CA PRO A 248 -15.20 -10.67 -4.95
C PRO A 248 -13.84 -11.40 -5.06
N SER A 249 -13.12 -11.24 -6.18
CA SER A 249 -11.79 -11.86 -6.35
C SER A 249 -10.72 -11.28 -5.40
N HIS A 250 -10.85 -10.01 -5.00
CA HIS A 250 -9.97 -9.43 -3.98
C HIS A 250 -10.27 -10.03 -2.59
N ILE A 251 -11.55 -10.27 -2.27
CA ILE A 251 -11.93 -10.93 -1.02
C ILE A 251 -11.43 -12.37 -0.98
N GLU A 252 -11.57 -13.10 -2.10
CA GLU A 252 -11.03 -14.46 -2.24
C GLU A 252 -9.50 -14.47 -2.04
N SER A 253 -8.79 -13.52 -2.63
CA SER A 253 -7.34 -13.39 -2.47
C SER A 253 -6.90 -13.07 -1.03
N LEU A 254 -7.71 -12.32 -0.28
CA LEU A 254 -7.43 -12.02 1.14
C LEU A 254 -7.65 -13.23 2.07
N GLN A 255 -8.29 -14.31 1.58
CA GLN A 255 -8.57 -15.53 2.35
C GLN A 255 -7.48 -16.60 2.16
N LEU A 256 -6.60 -16.43 1.18
CA LEU A 256 -5.44 -17.29 0.94
C LEU A 256 -4.28 -16.97 1.89
#